data_d2bf5c8a9e6cd1015e5d568a6a88e4a0
#
_entry.id   d2bf5c8a9e6cd1015e5d568a6a88e4a0
#
_cell.length_a   1.000
_cell.length_b   1.000
_cell.length_c   1.000
_cell.angle_alpha   90.00
_cell.angle_beta   90.00
_cell.angle_gamma   90.00
#
_symmetry.space_group_name_H-M   'P 1'
#
loop_
_entity.id
_entity.type
_entity.pdbx_description
1 polymer ?
#
loop_
_entity_poly.entity_id
_entity_poly.type
_entity_poly.pdbx_seq_one_letter_code
_entity_poly.pdbx_strand_id
1 'polypeptide(L)'
;YEIRLSLVGSEMCIRDSKIIVENFGYEDGDAPILGFTRWDVLEDTSKPEEKIILAMPTWRSWLEEKSAEEFKASDYYKNYMKLLQSQKLARILKENDVKLIFYIHPKFKDYLSEFNVSGDNIELIPFGTEPLNEIMKKCSMLITDYSSVCWDVCYLDKPVLFYQFDYDMYMQAHGSYLDMEHELFGERYTEYEKLIDGIEEYIHNGFKEKEEYTKLKDYYFEYRDNDNSKRTYEYIISKGY
;
A
#
# COMPACT_ATOMS: atom_id res chain seq x y z
N TYR A 1 -27.13 -10.93 11.95
CA TYR A 1 -27.32 -9.50 11.60
C TYR A 1 -26.56 -8.58 12.58
N GLU A 2 -26.64 -8.86 13.90
CA GLU A 2 -25.96 -8.06 14.94
C GLU A 2 -24.42 -8.21 14.94
N ILE A 3 -23.90 -9.36 14.52
CA ILE A 3 -22.45 -9.59 14.41
C ILE A 3 -21.80 -8.73 13.32
N ARG A 4 -22.53 -8.33 12.28
CA ARG A 4 -22.02 -7.42 11.26
C ARG A 4 -21.86 -5.97 11.75
N LEU A 5 -22.72 -5.53 12.65
CA LEU A 5 -22.66 -4.20 13.28
C LEU A 5 -21.42 -4.07 14.17
N SER A 6 -21.04 -5.13 14.90
CA SER A 6 -19.86 -5.11 15.77
C SER A 6 -18.51 -5.14 15.00
N LEU A 7 -18.51 -5.58 13.73
CA LEU A 7 -17.32 -5.61 12.88
C LEU A 7 -17.10 -4.31 12.09
N VAL A 8 -18.14 -3.49 11.92
CA VAL A 8 -18.07 -2.18 11.25
C VAL A 8 -17.51 -1.09 12.17
N GLY A 9 -17.43 -1.34 13.46
CA GLY A 9 -17.18 -0.35 14.48
C GLY A 9 -15.72 -0.09 14.85
N SER A 10 -14.71 -0.52 14.09
CA SER A 10 -13.31 -0.14 14.35
C SER A 10 -12.73 0.59 13.15
N GLU A 11 -13.04 1.88 13.05
CA GLU A 11 -12.56 2.70 11.95
C GLU A 11 -11.16 3.25 12.25
N MET A 12 -10.39 3.42 11.19
CA MET A 12 -9.01 3.87 11.24
C MET A 12 -8.91 5.35 11.54
N CYS A 13 -9.79 6.15 10.92
CA CYS A 13 -9.69 7.59 10.93
C CYS A 13 -11.08 8.27 10.87
N ILE A 14 -11.09 9.56 11.14
CA ILE A 14 -12.28 10.43 11.04
C ILE A 14 -12.95 10.28 9.65
N ARG A 15 -12.17 10.15 8.59
CA ARG A 15 -12.68 10.01 7.24
C ARG A 15 -13.41 8.67 7.02
N ASP A 16 -12.85 7.56 7.51
CA ASP A 16 -13.51 6.25 7.40
C ASP A 16 -14.86 6.25 8.10
N SER A 17 -14.92 6.80 9.32
CA SER A 17 -16.18 6.97 10.05
C SER A 17 -17.20 7.77 9.26
N LYS A 18 -16.80 8.89 8.65
CA LYS A 18 -17.68 9.69 7.78
C LYS A 18 -18.15 8.92 6.55
N ILE A 19 -17.25 8.19 5.88
CA ILE A 19 -17.61 7.35 4.72
C ILE A 19 -18.67 6.32 5.10
N ILE A 20 -18.53 5.67 6.26
CA ILE A 20 -19.48 4.69 6.78
C ILE A 20 -20.86 5.33 7.03
N VAL A 21 -20.89 6.49 7.69
CA VAL A 21 -22.13 7.21 7.98
C VAL A 21 -22.77 7.73 6.69
N GLU A 22 -22.02 8.41 5.84
CA GLU A 22 -22.54 9.09 4.65
C GLU A 22 -22.95 8.12 3.52
N ASN A 23 -22.23 7.00 3.34
CA ASN A 23 -22.41 6.14 2.18
C ASN A 23 -23.03 4.77 2.51
N PHE A 24 -22.99 4.33 3.78
CA PHE A 24 -23.48 3.01 4.18
C PHE A 24 -24.71 3.06 5.08
N GLY A 25 -25.22 4.28 5.39
CA GLY A 25 -26.47 4.47 6.11
C GLY A 25 -26.41 4.18 7.62
N TYR A 26 -25.23 4.27 8.22
CA TYR A 26 -25.04 4.20 9.67
C TYR A 26 -25.28 5.56 10.32
N GLU A 27 -25.65 5.56 11.60
CA GLU A 27 -25.83 6.79 12.36
C GLU A 27 -24.47 7.30 12.90
N ASP A 28 -24.43 8.59 13.20
CA ASP A 28 -23.25 9.18 13.83
C ASP A 28 -22.98 8.52 15.20
N GLY A 29 -21.78 7.99 15.37
CA GLY A 29 -21.39 7.20 16.56
C GLY A 29 -21.51 5.68 16.43
N ASP A 30 -22.07 5.16 15.33
CA ASP A 30 -22.07 3.70 15.04
C ASP A 30 -20.70 3.22 14.53
N ALA A 31 -19.90 4.13 13.98
CA ALA A 31 -18.56 3.87 13.47
C ALA A 31 -17.51 4.62 14.31
N PRO A 32 -17.20 4.17 15.53
CA PRO A 32 -16.23 4.82 16.40
C PRO A 32 -14.81 4.66 15.86
N ILE A 33 -14.01 5.69 16.03
CA ILE A 33 -12.60 5.66 15.64
C ILE A 33 -11.83 4.96 16.76
N LEU A 34 -11.36 3.75 16.51
CA LEU A 34 -10.65 2.92 17.50
C LEU A 34 -9.22 2.55 17.05
N GLY A 35 -8.92 2.78 15.77
CA GLY A 35 -7.72 2.29 15.11
C GLY A 35 -7.80 0.80 14.78
N PHE A 36 -6.92 0.32 13.92
CA PHE A 36 -6.89 -1.10 13.56
C PHE A 36 -6.06 -1.91 14.57
N THR A 37 -6.66 -2.94 15.15
CA THR A 37 -6.01 -3.82 16.13
C THR A 37 -4.73 -4.48 15.59
N ARG A 38 -4.64 -4.72 14.27
CA ARG A 38 -3.44 -5.26 13.62
C ARG A 38 -2.23 -4.32 13.68
N TRP A 39 -2.45 -3.03 13.93
CA TRP A 39 -1.37 -2.06 14.03
C TRP A 39 -0.64 -2.06 15.39
N ASP A 40 -1.21 -2.68 16.41
CA ASP A 40 -0.55 -2.79 17.73
C ASP A 40 0.77 -3.60 17.68
N VAL A 41 0.92 -4.44 16.65
CA VAL A 41 2.14 -5.25 16.40
C VAL A 41 2.94 -4.77 15.18
N LEU A 42 2.52 -3.64 14.60
CA LEU A 42 3.15 -3.07 13.42
C LEU A 42 4.21 -2.04 13.85
N GLU A 43 5.43 -2.52 14.04
CA GLU A 43 6.58 -1.70 14.43
C GLU A 43 7.58 -1.57 13.29
N ASP A 44 8.17 -0.39 13.13
CA ASP A 44 9.26 -0.21 12.15
C ASP A 44 10.51 -0.97 12.61
N THR A 45 10.90 -1.96 11.81
CA THR A 45 12.13 -2.74 12.00
C THR A 45 13.12 -2.53 10.86
N SER A 46 12.92 -1.48 10.06
CA SER A 46 13.88 -1.13 8.99
C SER A 46 15.24 -0.78 9.57
N LYS A 47 16.28 -1.07 8.80
CA LYS A 47 17.66 -0.79 9.19
C LYS A 47 18.32 0.10 8.13
N PRO A 48 19.08 1.11 8.54
CA PRO A 48 19.75 2.01 7.60
C PRO A 48 20.71 1.30 6.61
N GLU A 49 21.26 0.16 7.03
CA GLU A 49 22.13 -0.68 6.23
C GLU A 49 21.39 -1.67 5.31
N GLU A 50 20.09 -1.91 5.53
CA GLU A 50 19.26 -2.80 4.73
C GLU A 50 18.15 -1.99 4.05
N LYS A 51 18.47 -1.28 2.99
CA LYS A 51 17.52 -0.42 2.28
C LYS A 51 16.64 -1.25 1.36
N ILE A 52 15.36 -1.38 1.69
CA ILE A 52 14.39 -2.19 0.95
C ILE A 52 13.25 -1.32 0.44
N ILE A 53 12.99 -1.37 -0.85
CA ILE A 53 11.79 -0.83 -1.49
C ILE A 53 10.83 -1.99 -1.72
N LEU A 54 9.63 -1.93 -1.15
CA LEU A 54 8.57 -2.88 -1.44
C LEU A 54 7.70 -2.36 -2.60
N ALA A 55 7.62 -3.09 -3.70
CA ALA A 55 6.69 -2.82 -4.78
C ALA A 55 5.55 -3.84 -4.71
N MET A 56 4.35 -3.39 -4.35
CA MET A 56 3.19 -4.25 -4.18
C MET A 56 1.98 -3.70 -4.94
N PRO A 57 1.79 -4.12 -6.21
CA PRO A 57 0.65 -3.70 -7.00
C PRO A 57 -0.64 -4.42 -6.61
N THR A 58 -1.77 -3.72 -6.75
CA THR A 58 -3.11 -4.29 -6.64
C THR A 58 -3.41 -5.15 -7.87
N TRP A 59 -4.11 -6.25 -7.68
CA TRP A 59 -4.64 -7.03 -8.78
C TRP A 59 -5.73 -6.27 -9.56
N ARG A 60 -5.98 -6.67 -10.79
CA ARG A 60 -7.03 -6.11 -11.63
C ARG A 60 -8.10 -7.16 -11.87
N SER A 61 -9.35 -6.86 -11.48
CA SER A 61 -10.46 -7.82 -11.61
C SER A 61 -10.69 -8.26 -13.06
N TRP A 62 -10.46 -7.37 -14.02
CA TRP A 62 -10.60 -7.68 -15.45
C TRP A 62 -9.46 -8.54 -16.03
N LEU A 63 -8.42 -8.79 -15.26
CA LEU A 63 -7.32 -9.70 -15.63
C LEU A 63 -7.38 -11.04 -14.88
N GLU A 64 -8.37 -11.24 -14.03
CA GLU A 64 -8.57 -12.51 -13.33
C GLU A 64 -8.92 -13.61 -14.34
N GLU A 65 -8.35 -14.79 -14.17
CA GLU A 65 -8.59 -15.97 -15.02
C GLU A 65 -8.23 -15.80 -16.52
N LYS A 66 -7.39 -14.81 -16.87
CA LYS A 66 -6.89 -14.64 -18.22
C LYS A 66 -5.79 -15.66 -18.54
N SER A 67 -5.63 -15.96 -19.84
CA SER A 67 -4.45 -16.72 -20.29
C SER A 67 -3.16 -15.92 -20.07
N ALA A 68 -2.01 -16.59 -20.04
CA ALA A 68 -0.72 -15.91 -19.91
C ALA A 68 -0.47 -14.92 -21.07
N GLU A 69 -0.94 -15.24 -22.28
CA GLU A 69 -0.85 -14.38 -23.46
C GLU A 69 -1.68 -13.10 -23.27
N GLU A 70 -2.94 -13.24 -22.83
CA GLU A 70 -3.81 -12.09 -22.54
C GLU A 70 -3.25 -11.23 -21.40
N PHE A 71 -2.75 -11.86 -20.34
CA PHE A 71 -2.11 -11.16 -19.23
C PHE A 71 -0.90 -10.34 -19.71
N LYS A 72 -0.01 -10.94 -20.50
CA LYS A 72 1.17 -10.25 -21.08
C LYS A 72 0.79 -9.14 -22.07
N ALA A 73 -0.35 -9.24 -22.70
CA ALA A 73 -0.86 -8.19 -23.59
C ALA A 73 -1.42 -6.97 -22.81
N SER A 74 -1.71 -7.12 -21.52
CA SER A 74 -2.31 -6.06 -20.70
C SER A 74 -1.35 -4.89 -20.42
N ASP A 75 -1.93 -3.72 -20.16
CA ASP A 75 -1.16 -2.54 -19.73
C ASP A 75 -0.56 -2.75 -18.35
N TYR A 76 -1.23 -3.51 -17.47
CA TYR A 76 -0.70 -3.90 -16.17
C TYR A 76 0.67 -4.58 -16.30
N TYR A 77 0.74 -5.67 -17.04
CA TYR A 77 1.99 -6.40 -17.25
C TYR A 77 3.05 -5.54 -17.92
N LYS A 78 2.69 -4.84 -19.01
CA LYS A 78 3.63 -4.01 -19.78
C LYS A 78 4.25 -2.90 -18.94
N ASN A 79 3.47 -2.21 -18.11
CA ASN A 79 3.99 -1.11 -17.30
C ASN A 79 4.89 -1.60 -16.16
N TYR A 80 4.52 -2.69 -15.47
CA TYR A 80 5.42 -3.27 -14.45
C TYR A 80 6.66 -3.89 -15.08
N MET A 81 6.57 -4.50 -16.27
CA MET A 81 7.75 -5.00 -17.00
C MET A 81 8.71 -3.87 -17.40
N LYS A 82 8.19 -2.73 -17.87
CA LYS A 82 9.05 -1.55 -18.16
C LYS A 82 9.80 -1.08 -16.92
N LEU A 83 9.13 -1.05 -15.77
CA LEU A 83 9.75 -0.71 -14.48
C LEU A 83 10.84 -1.73 -14.10
N LEU A 84 10.47 -3.02 -14.03
CA LEU A 84 11.34 -4.10 -13.55
C LEU A 84 12.53 -4.39 -14.48
N GLN A 85 12.41 -4.11 -15.79
CA GLN A 85 13.48 -4.27 -16.77
C GLN A 85 14.27 -2.99 -17.04
N SER A 86 13.96 -1.89 -16.35
CA SER A 86 14.67 -0.63 -16.55
C SER A 86 16.12 -0.71 -16.14
N GLN A 87 17.03 -0.50 -17.08
CA GLN A 87 18.46 -0.41 -16.83
C GLN A 87 18.82 0.80 -15.93
N LYS A 88 18.03 1.89 -16.04
CA LYS A 88 18.19 3.05 -15.15
C LYS A 88 17.87 2.66 -13.72
N LEU A 89 16.75 1.99 -13.45
CA LEU A 89 16.38 1.53 -12.11
C LEU A 89 17.43 0.56 -11.57
N ALA A 90 17.81 -0.46 -12.33
CA ALA A 90 18.82 -1.45 -11.92
C ALA A 90 20.15 -0.80 -11.50
N ARG A 91 20.60 0.21 -12.27
CA ARG A 91 21.80 0.98 -11.95
C ARG A 91 21.63 1.77 -10.64
N ILE A 92 20.54 2.52 -10.47
CA ILE A 92 20.26 3.31 -9.27
C ILE A 92 20.27 2.42 -8.02
N LEU A 93 19.55 1.30 -8.07
CA LEU A 93 19.49 0.35 -6.95
C LEU A 93 20.86 -0.19 -6.58
N LYS A 94 21.65 -0.59 -7.57
CA LYS A 94 23.00 -1.13 -7.37
C LYS A 94 23.99 -0.10 -6.80
N GLU A 95 24.00 1.11 -7.34
CA GLU A 95 24.91 2.18 -6.92
C GLU A 95 24.64 2.66 -5.48
N ASN A 96 23.42 2.48 -4.98
CA ASN A 96 22.99 2.92 -3.64
C ASN A 96 22.82 1.78 -2.63
N ASP A 97 23.14 0.53 -3.03
CA ASP A 97 22.93 -0.68 -2.22
C ASP A 97 21.47 -0.79 -1.70
N VAL A 98 20.53 -0.64 -2.63
CA VAL A 98 19.10 -0.73 -2.37
C VAL A 98 18.53 -1.97 -3.03
N LYS A 99 17.70 -2.73 -2.31
CA LYS A 99 16.96 -3.88 -2.82
C LYS A 99 15.51 -3.47 -3.13
N LEU A 100 15.01 -3.87 -4.29
CA LEU A 100 13.59 -3.77 -4.61
C LEU A 100 12.97 -5.16 -4.56
N ILE A 101 11.95 -5.32 -3.71
CA ILE A 101 11.13 -6.52 -3.62
C ILE A 101 9.82 -6.27 -4.38
N PHE A 102 9.58 -7.04 -5.43
CA PHE A 102 8.31 -7.05 -6.14
C PHE A 102 7.45 -8.19 -5.61
N TYR A 103 6.37 -7.83 -4.90
CA TYR A 103 5.45 -8.77 -4.27
C TYR A 103 4.11 -8.74 -4.98
N ILE A 104 3.88 -9.73 -5.84
CA ILE A 104 2.65 -9.78 -6.63
C ILE A 104 1.45 -10.21 -5.77
N HIS A 105 0.29 -9.63 -6.06
CA HIS A 105 -0.95 -9.98 -5.36
C HIS A 105 -1.29 -11.49 -5.49
N PRO A 106 -1.83 -12.15 -4.45
CA PRO A 106 -2.15 -13.59 -4.46
C PRO A 106 -2.99 -14.05 -5.65
N LYS A 107 -3.91 -13.22 -6.14
CA LYS A 107 -4.75 -13.48 -7.32
C LYS A 107 -3.92 -13.65 -8.60
N PHE A 108 -2.71 -13.09 -8.64
CA PHE A 108 -1.82 -13.12 -9.80
C PHE A 108 -0.58 -14.00 -9.57
N LYS A 109 -0.58 -14.83 -8.52
CA LYS A 109 0.55 -15.70 -8.18
C LYS A 109 1.03 -16.57 -9.35
N ASP A 110 0.10 -17.05 -10.18
CA ASP A 110 0.38 -17.94 -11.30
C ASP A 110 1.06 -17.21 -12.47
N TYR A 111 0.99 -15.87 -12.51
CA TYR A 111 1.68 -15.03 -13.50
C TYR A 111 3.05 -14.54 -13.05
N LEU A 112 3.49 -14.86 -11.83
CA LEU A 112 4.79 -14.36 -11.32
C LEU A 112 5.95 -14.82 -12.20
N SER A 113 5.89 -16.06 -12.73
CA SER A 113 6.90 -16.60 -13.63
C SER A 113 7.00 -15.90 -15.00
N GLU A 114 6.00 -15.10 -15.36
CA GLU A 114 6.02 -14.31 -16.60
C GLU A 114 6.86 -13.04 -16.45
N PHE A 115 7.10 -12.58 -15.21
CA PHE A 115 7.91 -11.39 -14.95
C PHE A 115 9.39 -11.71 -15.01
N ASN A 116 10.16 -10.78 -15.59
CA ASN A 116 11.61 -10.82 -15.65
C ASN A 116 12.17 -9.50 -15.11
N VAL A 117 13.31 -9.55 -14.47
CA VAL A 117 13.97 -8.40 -13.85
C VAL A 117 15.31 -8.10 -14.47
N SER A 118 15.77 -6.85 -14.38
CA SER A 118 17.13 -6.44 -14.74
C SER A 118 17.94 -6.16 -13.48
N GLY A 119 19.06 -6.89 -13.34
CA GLY A 119 19.98 -6.72 -12.21
C GLY A 119 19.64 -7.54 -10.97
N ASP A 120 20.62 -7.70 -10.11
CA ASP A 120 20.59 -8.57 -8.94
C ASP A 120 19.90 -7.94 -7.72
N ASN A 121 19.61 -6.63 -7.77
CA ASN A 121 18.98 -5.87 -6.69
C ASN A 121 17.44 -5.89 -6.75
N ILE A 122 16.84 -6.57 -7.75
CA ILE A 122 15.39 -6.72 -7.87
C ILE A 122 15.03 -8.17 -7.65
N GLU A 123 14.15 -8.42 -6.68
CA GLU A 123 13.71 -9.77 -6.32
C GLU A 123 12.20 -9.90 -6.50
N LEU A 124 11.78 -10.97 -7.18
CA LEU A 124 10.37 -11.36 -7.30
C LEU A 124 10.06 -12.34 -6.18
N ILE A 125 9.19 -11.97 -5.24
CA ILE A 125 8.83 -12.83 -4.11
C ILE A 125 7.45 -13.45 -4.34
N PRO A 126 7.35 -14.79 -4.35
CA PRO A 126 6.07 -15.48 -4.39
C PRO A 126 5.24 -15.22 -3.13
N PHE A 127 3.92 -15.11 -3.31
CA PHE A 127 3.00 -15.00 -2.19
C PHE A 127 3.17 -16.16 -1.20
N GLY A 128 3.26 -15.82 0.10
CA GLY A 128 3.36 -16.80 1.18
C GLY A 128 4.78 -17.28 1.50
N THR A 129 5.81 -16.76 0.81
CA THR A 129 7.22 -17.06 1.15
C THR A 129 7.63 -16.38 2.45
N GLU A 130 7.26 -15.13 2.63
CA GLU A 130 7.46 -14.34 3.85
C GLU A 130 6.14 -13.64 4.19
N PRO A 131 5.75 -13.52 5.49
CA PRO A 131 4.57 -12.77 5.88
C PRO A 131 4.68 -11.31 5.43
N LEU A 132 3.65 -10.79 4.76
CA LEU A 132 3.66 -9.44 4.19
C LEU A 132 3.93 -8.35 5.25
N ASN A 133 3.36 -8.50 6.45
CA ASN A 133 3.60 -7.56 7.55
C ASN A 133 5.08 -7.49 7.94
N GLU A 134 5.84 -8.59 7.87
CA GLU A 134 7.26 -8.59 8.16
C GLU A 134 8.06 -7.86 7.07
N ILE A 135 7.65 -7.99 5.80
CA ILE A 135 8.27 -7.24 4.70
C ILE A 135 7.98 -5.74 4.86
N MET A 136 6.73 -5.36 5.18
CA MET A 136 6.34 -3.97 5.42
C MET A 136 7.10 -3.33 6.60
N LYS A 137 7.30 -4.08 7.68
CA LYS A 137 8.08 -3.62 8.84
C LYS A 137 9.54 -3.34 8.49
N LYS A 138 10.13 -4.12 7.58
CA LYS A 138 11.53 -3.99 7.15
C LYS A 138 11.74 -2.99 6.02
N CYS A 139 10.74 -2.75 5.16
CA CYS A 139 10.94 -1.86 4.01
C CYS A 139 11.19 -0.41 4.43
N SER A 140 11.92 0.32 3.59
CA SER A 140 12.18 1.74 3.76
C SER A 140 11.13 2.60 3.03
N MET A 141 10.47 2.05 2.01
CA MET A 141 9.47 2.73 1.18
C MET A 141 8.58 1.71 0.49
N LEU A 142 7.34 2.11 0.20
CA LEU A 142 6.38 1.34 -0.59
C LEU A 142 6.15 1.98 -1.96
N ILE A 143 6.10 1.16 -3.00
CA ILE A 143 5.53 1.50 -4.30
C ILE A 143 4.25 0.68 -4.45
N THR A 144 3.13 1.33 -4.63
CA THR A 144 1.84 0.66 -4.83
C THR A 144 0.97 1.44 -5.82
N ASP A 145 -0.30 1.12 -5.92
CA ASP A 145 -1.23 1.81 -6.83
C ASP A 145 -2.57 2.13 -6.12
N TYR A 146 -3.40 1.12 -5.83
CA TYR A 146 -4.72 1.28 -5.18
C TYR A 146 -4.86 0.37 -3.96
N SER A 147 -3.79 -0.25 -3.51
CA SER A 147 -3.82 -1.23 -2.42
C SER A 147 -3.97 -0.57 -1.05
N SER A 148 -4.86 -1.11 -0.22
CA SER A 148 -5.02 -0.70 1.17
C SER A 148 -3.76 -0.90 2.04
N VAL A 149 -2.77 -1.66 1.57
CA VAL A 149 -1.48 -1.84 2.25
C VAL A 149 -0.72 -0.51 2.42
N CYS A 150 -1.04 0.49 1.59
CA CYS A 150 -0.46 1.82 1.73
C CYS A 150 -0.73 2.44 3.11
N TRP A 151 -1.87 2.15 3.73
CA TRP A 151 -2.23 2.63 5.06
C TRP A 151 -1.36 2.02 6.15
N ASP A 152 -1.03 0.73 6.04
CA ASP A 152 -0.16 0.05 6.99
C ASP A 152 1.27 0.62 6.94
N VAL A 153 1.79 0.88 5.73
CA VAL A 153 3.12 1.47 5.55
C VAL A 153 3.14 2.95 5.94
N CYS A 154 2.05 3.69 5.65
CA CYS A 154 1.87 5.06 6.09
C CYS A 154 1.84 5.17 7.63
N TYR A 155 1.20 4.23 8.31
CA TYR A 155 1.18 4.15 9.78
C TYR A 155 2.59 3.93 10.38
N LEU A 156 3.49 3.29 9.63
CA LEU A 156 4.89 3.10 9.98
C LEU A 156 5.79 4.31 9.68
N ASP A 157 5.23 5.46 9.29
CA ASP A 157 5.98 6.67 8.90
C ASP A 157 6.91 6.52 7.70
N LYS A 158 6.59 5.60 6.79
CA LYS A 158 7.38 5.33 5.60
C LYS A 158 6.76 5.97 4.37
N PRO A 159 7.58 6.48 3.43
CA PRO A 159 7.08 7.03 2.18
C PRO A 159 6.32 6.02 1.34
N VAL A 160 5.29 6.49 0.65
CA VAL A 160 4.52 5.71 -0.32
C VAL A 160 4.52 6.42 -1.67
N LEU A 161 4.86 5.71 -2.73
CA LEU A 161 4.74 6.19 -4.10
C LEU A 161 3.60 5.43 -4.79
N PHE A 162 2.72 6.18 -5.44
CA PHE A 162 1.54 5.63 -6.11
C PHE A 162 1.75 5.56 -7.62
N TYR A 163 1.86 4.36 -8.17
CA TYR A 163 2.03 4.13 -9.61
C TYR A 163 0.70 3.77 -10.27
N GLN A 164 -0.02 4.77 -10.76
CA GLN A 164 -1.40 4.69 -11.23
C GLN A 164 -1.53 4.97 -12.74
N PHE A 165 -0.89 4.16 -13.57
CA PHE A 165 -0.87 4.29 -15.03
C PHE A 165 -2.22 3.97 -15.71
N ASP A 166 -3.12 3.28 -15.01
CA ASP A 166 -4.43 2.85 -15.49
C ASP A 166 -5.59 3.44 -14.69
N TYR A 167 -5.41 4.65 -14.16
CA TYR A 167 -6.31 5.31 -13.23
C TYR A 167 -7.77 5.33 -13.70
N ASP A 168 -8.03 5.80 -14.92
CA ASP A 168 -9.40 5.91 -15.44
C ASP A 168 -10.10 4.55 -15.52
N MET A 169 -9.38 3.52 -15.97
CA MET A 169 -9.90 2.16 -16.04
C MET A 169 -10.17 1.59 -14.64
N TYR A 170 -9.27 1.83 -13.69
CA TYR A 170 -9.46 1.37 -12.33
C TYR A 170 -10.67 2.06 -11.67
N MET A 171 -10.79 3.38 -11.80
CA MET A 171 -11.91 4.15 -11.27
C MET A 171 -13.25 3.74 -11.89
N GLN A 172 -13.28 3.43 -13.18
CA GLN A 172 -14.48 2.93 -13.85
C GLN A 172 -14.90 1.55 -13.33
N ALA A 173 -13.94 0.68 -13.03
CA ALA A 173 -14.21 -0.70 -12.61
C ALA A 173 -14.54 -0.83 -11.12
N HIS A 174 -13.88 -0.06 -10.26
CA HIS A 174 -13.94 -0.19 -8.80
C HIS A 174 -14.41 1.07 -8.08
N GLY A 175 -14.07 2.25 -8.58
CA GLY A 175 -14.27 3.51 -7.86
C GLY A 175 -13.34 3.66 -6.66
N SER A 176 -13.50 4.78 -5.95
CA SER A 176 -12.84 5.04 -4.67
C SER A 176 -13.63 6.09 -3.90
N TYR A 177 -13.67 5.95 -2.57
CA TYR A 177 -14.17 7.01 -1.68
C TYR A 177 -13.10 8.04 -1.35
N LEU A 178 -11.82 7.70 -1.56
CA LEU A 178 -10.70 8.63 -1.47
C LEU A 178 -10.53 9.36 -2.80
N ASP A 179 -10.33 10.68 -2.76
CA ASP A 179 -9.87 11.43 -3.93
C ASP A 179 -8.41 11.08 -4.21
N MET A 180 -8.22 10.13 -5.14
CA MET A 180 -6.91 9.62 -5.53
C MET A 180 -6.04 10.65 -6.27
N GLU A 181 -6.52 11.86 -6.52
CA GLU A 181 -5.75 12.93 -7.14
C GLU A 181 -5.24 13.95 -6.13
N HIS A 182 -5.99 14.19 -5.03
CA HIS A 182 -5.70 15.29 -4.11
C HIS A 182 -5.51 14.86 -2.66
N GLU A 183 -5.86 13.61 -2.32
CA GLU A 183 -5.86 13.13 -0.93
C GLU A 183 -4.85 11.99 -0.69
N LEU A 184 -3.98 11.69 -1.66
CA LEU A 184 -2.92 10.71 -1.45
C LEU A 184 -1.81 11.28 -0.55
N PHE A 185 -1.34 10.46 0.36
CA PHE A 185 -0.23 10.75 1.26
C PHE A 185 1.13 10.32 0.69
N GLY A 186 1.32 10.55 -0.59
CA GLY A 186 2.54 10.26 -1.33
C GLY A 186 2.40 10.67 -2.79
N GLU A 187 3.52 10.73 -3.52
CA GLU A 187 3.51 11.15 -4.91
C GLU A 187 2.82 10.13 -5.81
N ARG A 188 2.06 10.66 -6.76
CA ARG A 188 1.37 9.91 -7.79
C ARG A 188 2.12 9.98 -9.11
N TYR A 189 2.36 8.83 -9.72
CA TYR A 189 3.02 8.68 -11.01
C TYR A 189 2.16 7.86 -11.97
N THR A 190 2.10 8.27 -13.23
CA THR A 190 1.44 7.55 -14.31
C THR A 190 2.44 6.96 -15.31
N GLU A 191 3.67 7.45 -15.30
CA GLU A 191 4.76 7.04 -16.19
C GLU A 191 5.89 6.40 -15.38
N TYR A 192 6.41 5.25 -15.86
CA TYR A 192 7.44 4.50 -15.14
C TYR A 192 8.78 5.28 -15.04
N GLU A 193 9.10 6.10 -16.05
CA GLU A 193 10.30 6.95 -16.04
C GLU A 193 10.25 7.96 -14.90
N LYS A 194 9.10 8.59 -14.70
CA LYS A 194 8.88 9.57 -13.61
C LYS A 194 8.88 8.90 -12.25
N LEU A 195 8.31 7.69 -12.15
CA LEU A 195 8.39 6.90 -10.94
C LEU A 195 9.86 6.57 -10.58
N ILE A 196 10.69 6.21 -11.57
CA ILE A 196 12.13 5.95 -11.34
C ILE A 196 12.84 7.22 -10.86
N ASP A 197 12.52 8.40 -11.40
CA ASP A 197 13.06 9.68 -10.91
C ASP A 197 12.69 9.91 -9.44
N GLY A 198 11.43 9.64 -9.07
CA GLY A 198 10.96 9.72 -7.68
C GLY A 198 11.64 8.72 -6.75
N ILE A 199 11.83 7.47 -7.20
CA ILE A 199 12.57 6.45 -6.45
C ILE A 199 14.00 6.95 -6.16
N GLU A 200 14.69 7.49 -7.17
CA GLU A 200 16.05 8.04 -7.03
C GLU A 200 16.08 9.19 -6.02
N GLU A 201 15.11 10.10 -6.06
CA GLU A 201 14.98 11.20 -5.10
C GLU A 201 14.87 10.70 -3.65
N TYR A 202 13.97 9.71 -3.39
CA TYR A 202 13.80 9.14 -2.06
C TYR A 202 15.02 8.34 -1.57
N ILE A 203 15.72 7.67 -2.44
CA ILE A 203 16.99 7.01 -2.11
C ILE A 203 18.02 8.07 -1.66
N HIS A 204 18.17 9.17 -2.40
CA HIS A 204 19.15 10.21 -2.10
C HIS A 204 18.81 11.03 -0.86
N ASN A 205 17.52 11.17 -0.50
CA ASN A 205 17.12 11.86 0.73
C ASN A 205 17.08 10.93 1.95
N GLY A 206 17.47 9.65 1.81
CA GLY A 206 17.46 8.67 2.88
C GLY A 206 16.07 8.17 3.26
N PHE A 207 15.17 8.08 2.29
CA PHE A 207 13.77 7.68 2.45
C PHE A 207 12.97 8.56 3.40
N LYS A 208 13.33 9.83 3.49
CA LYS A 208 12.57 10.80 4.30
C LYS A 208 11.31 11.21 3.57
N GLU A 209 10.19 11.09 4.25
CA GLU A 209 8.92 11.57 3.74
C GLU A 209 8.91 13.10 3.63
N LYS A 210 8.19 13.60 2.63
CA LYS A 210 7.99 15.05 2.45
C LYS A 210 7.01 15.58 3.50
N GLU A 211 7.28 16.79 4.00
CA GLU A 211 6.51 17.42 5.08
C GLU A 211 5.01 17.52 4.80
N GLU A 212 4.64 17.73 3.53
CA GLU A 212 3.24 17.80 3.10
C GLU A 212 2.49 16.49 3.36
N TYR A 213 3.14 15.32 3.15
CA TYR A 213 2.53 14.01 3.41
C TYR A 213 2.53 13.66 4.89
N THR A 214 3.53 14.07 5.64
CA THR A 214 3.55 13.92 7.10
C THR A 214 2.34 14.63 7.73
N LYS A 215 1.99 15.83 7.26
CA LYS A 215 0.81 16.55 7.75
C LYS A 215 -0.52 15.86 7.42
N LEU A 216 -0.61 15.20 6.27
CA LEU A 216 -1.79 14.42 5.92
C LEU A 216 -1.99 13.21 6.84
N LYS A 217 -0.91 12.62 7.35
CA LYS A 217 -1.01 11.52 8.33
C LYS A 217 -1.70 11.94 9.61
N ASP A 218 -1.42 13.12 10.14
CA ASP A 218 -2.09 13.67 11.33
C ASP A 218 -3.59 13.89 11.08
N TYR A 219 -3.99 14.11 9.82
CA TYR A 219 -5.39 14.20 9.44
C TYR A 219 -6.06 12.81 9.34
N TYR A 220 -5.31 11.78 8.90
CA TYR A 220 -5.88 10.45 8.69
C TYR A 220 -5.90 9.59 9.96
N PHE A 221 -4.91 9.72 10.86
CA PHE A 221 -4.78 8.85 12.02
C PHE A 221 -5.11 9.60 13.31
N GLU A 222 -6.23 9.24 13.95
CA GLU A 222 -6.58 9.75 15.29
C GLU A 222 -5.63 9.21 16.36
N TYR A 223 -5.23 7.94 16.21
CA TYR A 223 -4.34 7.25 17.14
C TYR A 223 -3.13 6.67 16.42
N ARG A 224 -1.95 6.93 16.99
CA ARG A 224 -0.67 6.42 16.49
C ARG A 224 0.11 5.81 17.65
N ASP A 225 -0.57 4.95 18.40
CA ASP A 225 -0.06 4.21 19.54
C ASP A 225 -0.32 2.70 19.36
N ASN A 226 0.06 1.90 20.33
CA ASN A 226 -0.11 0.44 20.28
C ASN A 226 -1.29 -0.03 21.16
N ASP A 227 -2.29 0.83 21.40
CA ASP A 227 -3.44 0.58 22.28
C ASP A 227 -4.77 0.34 21.52
N ASN A 228 -4.71 0.07 20.19
CA ASN A 228 -5.91 -0.11 19.35
C ASN A 228 -6.76 -1.29 19.82
N SER A 229 -6.15 -2.43 20.14
CA SER A 229 -6.85 -3.61 20.67
C SER A 229 -7.50 -3.32 22.02
N LYS A 230 -6.84 -2.58 22.87
CA LYS A 230 -7.36 -2.18 24.18
C LYS A 230 -8.59 -1.28 24.01
N ARG A 231 -8.51 -0.23 23.17
CA ARG A 231 -9.64 0.65 22.87
C ARG A 231 -10.83 -0.12 22.32
N THR A 232 -10.57 -1.03 21.39
CA THR A 232 -11.62 -1.91 20.80
C THR A 232 -12.27 -2.78 21.86
N TYR A 233 -11.48 -3.40 22.76
CA TYR A 233 -11.99 -4.21 23.85
C TYR A 233 -12.84 -3.39 24.84
N GLU A 234 -12.34 -2.24 25.29
CA GLU A 234 -13.04 -1.34 26.21
C GLU A 234 -14.35 -0.84 25.61
N TYR A 235 -14.37 -0.53 24.31
CA TYR A 235 -15.58 -0.15 23.60
C TYR A 235 -16.62 -1.28 23.57
N ILE A 236 -16.22 -2.51 23.23
CA ILE A 236 -17.10 -3.68 23.22
C ILE A 236 -17.74 -3.89 24.61
N ILE A 237 -16.93 -3.87 25.67
CA ILE A 237 -17.43 -4.03 27.05
C ILE A 237 -18.39 -2.90 27.42
N SER A 238 -18.12 -1.66 27.01
CA SER A 238 -18.98 -0.52 27.30
C SER A 238 -20.38 -0.63 26.65
N LYS A 239 -20.49 -1.40 25.56
CA LYS A 239 -21.77 -1.69 24.87
C LYS A 239 -22.53 -2.89 25.47
N GLY A 240 -21.96 -3.57 26.47
CA GLY A 240 -22.62 -4.66 27.20
C GLY A 240 -22.45 -6.04 26.54
N TYR A 241 -21.41 -6.21 25.72
CA TYR A 241 -21.06 -7.51 25.11
C TYR A 241 -20.05 -8.28 25.97
#